data_222084387956af485591fb2bca81f441
#
_entry.id   222084387956af485591fb2bca81f441
#
_cell.length_a   1.000
_cell.length_b   1.000
_cell.length_c   1.000
_cell.angle_alpha   90.00
_cell.angle_beta   90.00
_cell.angle_gamma   90.00
#
_symmetry.space_group_name_H-M   'P 1'
#
loop_
_entity.id
_entity.type
_entity.pdbx_description
1 polymer ?
#
loop_
_entity_poly.entity_id
_entity_poly.type
_entity_poly.pdbx_seq_one_letter_code
_entity_poly.pdbx_strand_id
1 'polypeptide(L)'
;ARQSAIHAGLATHTPAMTINKVCGSALKAVHLGAQAIANGDADFIIAGGQESMTNSPHYQILKKGEKNEESKMKDSMIIDGLIDVYNQYHMGVTAENVAEKYQITRKQQDEFAVKSQMKAAEAIKKNKFKDEIVPIKVKDGKIWCRSISINVSKDCKRKKFKTIG
;
A
#
# COMPACT_ATOMS: atom_id res chain seq x y z
N ALA A 1 -8.99 -8.46 9.10
CA ALA A 1 -10.34 -8.77 8.55
C ALA A 1 -11.37 -8.94 9.68
N ARG A 2 -11.15 -9.84 10.65
CA ARG A 2 -12.15 -10.16 11.70
C ARG A 2 -12.62 -8.95 12.51
N GLN A 3 -11.71 -8.15 13.04
CA GLN A 3 -12.06 -6.95 13.81
C GLN A 3 -12.85 -5.95 12.96
N SER A 4 -12.42 -5.73 11.71
CA SER A 4 -13.12 -4.83 10.78
C SER A 4 -14.55 -5.31 10.51
N ALA A 5 -14.75 -6.60 10.31
CA ALA A 5 -16.08 -7.21 10.10
C ALA A 5 -17.02 -6.98 11.29
N ILE A 6 -16.54 -7.23 12.51
CA ILE A 6 -17.34 -7.05 13.74
C ILE A 6 -17.64 -5.56 13.98
N HIS A 7 -16.66 -4.66 13.83
CA HIS A 7 -16.86 -3.21 13.98
C HIS A 7 -17.81 -2.63 12.92
N ALA A 8 -17.87 -3.24 11.74
CA ALA A 8 -18.83 -2.88 10.70
C ALA A 8 -20.26 -3.40 10.95
N GLY A 9 -20.47 -4.15 12.04
CA GLY A 9 -21.79 -4.68 12.43
C GLY A 9 -22.16 -6.02 11.75
N LEU A 10 -21.21 -6.72 11.15
CA LEU A 10 -21.49 -8.05 10.62
C LEU A 10 -21.72 -9.05 11.78
N ALA A 11 -22.51 -10.06 11.50
CA ALA A 11 -22.85 -11.09 12.50
C ALA A 11 -21.59 -11.83 13.01
N THR A 12 -21.60 -12.21 14.28
CA THR A 12 -20.44 -12.86 14.93
C THR A 12 -20.07 -14.21 14.33
N HIS A 13 -21.00 -14.87 13.67
CA HIS A 13 -20.78 -16.14 12.97
C HIS A 13 -20.23 -15.94 11.54
N THR A 14 -20.13 -14.70 11.02
CA THR A 14 -19.56 -14.44 9.69
C THR A 14 -18.08 -14.82 9.70
N PRO A 15 -17.64 -15.77 8.86
CA PRO A 15 -16.24 -16.12 8.75
C PRO A 15 -15.40 -14.93 8.27
N ALA A 16 -14.16 -14.84 8.71
CA ALA A 16 -13.23 -13.82 8.25
C ALA A 16 -11.81 -14.37 8.18
N MET A 17 -11.10 -14.07 7.11
CA MET A 17 -9.74 -14.51 6.87
C MET A 17 -8.86 -13.31 6.51
N THR A 18 -7.67 -13.24 7.07
CA THR A 18 -6.64 -12.29 6.68
C THR A 18 -5.57 -13.03 5.90
N ILE A 19 -5.20 -12.48 4.74
CA ILE A 19 -4.13 -13.01 3.90
C ILE A 19 -3.02 -11.99 3.75
N ASN A 20 -1.83 -12.46 3.46
CA ASN A 20 -0.69 -11.61 3.16
C ASN A 20 -0.02 -12.07 1.84
N LYS A 21 0.01 -11.18 0.88
CA LYS A 21 0.79 -11.24 -0.36
C LYS A 21 1.43 -9.89 -0.62
N VAL A 22 1.93 -9.25 0.43
CA VAL A 22 2.50 -7.89 0.38
C VAL A 22 1.57 -6.93 -0.38
N CYS A 23 2.06 -6.16 -1.35
CA CYS A 23 1.27 -5.20 -2.13
C CYS A 23 0.09 -5.84 -2.90
N GLY A 24 0.18 -7.13 -3.24
CA GLY A 24 -0.85 -7.88 -3.95
C GLY A 24 -1.95 -8.49 -3.08
N SER A 25 -1.95 -8.24 -1.76
CA SER A 25 -2.89 -8.89 -0.83
C SER A 25 -4.35 -8.64 -1.15
N ALA A 26 -4.73 -7.38 -1.40
CA ALA A 26 -6.12 -7.03 -1.70
C ALA A 26 -6.62 -7.69 -2.99
N LEU A 27 -5.82 -7.68 -4.05
CA LEU A 27 -6.18 -8.34 -5.31
C LEU A 27 -6.25 -9.88 -5.15
N LYS A 28 -5.36 -10.46 -4.33
CA LYS A 28 -5.43 -11.89 -4.01
C LYS A 28 -6.66 -12.23 -3.18
N ALA A 29 -7.09 -11.37 -2.26
CA ALA A 29 -8.34 -11.54 -1.52
C ALA A 29 -9.56 -11.59 -2.47
N VAL A 30 -9.63 -10.68 -3.46
CA VAL A 30 -10.68 -10.69 -4.49
C VAL A 30 -10.64 -11.99 -5.29
N HIS A 31 -9.46 -12.43 -5.72
CA HIS A 31 -9.29 -13.69 -6.45
C HIS A 31 -9.78 -14.91 -5.64
N LEU A 32 -9.41 -15.01 -4.36
CA LEU A 32 -9.86 -16.09 -3.49
C LEU A 32 -11.37 -16.03 -3.25
N GLY A 33 -11.93 -14.82 -3.10
CA GLY A 33 -13.36 -14.62 -2.98
C GLY A 33 -14.12 -15.12 -4.22
N ALA A 34 -13.65 -14.79 -5.41
CA ALA A 34 -14.22 -15.26 -6.66
C ALA A 34 -14.16 -16.79 -6.78
N GLN A 35 -13.06 -17.41 -6.36
CA GLN A 35 -12.90 -18.86 -6.34
C GLN A 35 -13.89 -19.53 -5.37
N ALA A 36 -14.05 -18.99 -4.16
CA ALA A 36 -14.98 -19.54 -3.17
C ALA A 36 -16.44 -19.46 -3.65
N ILE A 37 -16.84 -18.37 -4.29
CA ILE A 37 -18.18 -18.25 -4.90
C ILE A 37 -18.34 -19.26 -6.04
N ALA A 38 -17.36 -19.39 -6.91
CA ALA A 38 -17.41 -20.33 -8.04
C ALA A 38 -17.49 -21.80 -7.58
N ASN A 39 -16.89 -22.14 -6.44
CA ASN A 39 -16.95 -23.48 -5.86
C ASN A 39 -18.23 -23.73 -5.04
N GLY A 40 -19.07 -22.72 -4.80
CA GLY A 40 -20.26 -22.84 -3.97
C GLY A 40 -20.00 -22.80 -2.45
N ASP A 41 -18.79 -22.38 -2.02
CA ASP A 41 -18.45 -22.25 -0.60
C ASP A 41 -19.12 -21.03 0.04
N ALA A 42 -19.54 -20.05 -0.75
CA ALA A 42 -20.20 -18.83 -0.31
C ALA A 42 -21.00 -18.19 -1.45
N ASP A 43 -22.12 -17.53 -1.09
CA ASP A 43 -22.93 -16.75 -2.04
C ASP A 43 -22.44 -15.30 -2.16
N PHE A 44 -21.90 -14.74 -1.07
CA PHE A 44 -21.42 -13.35 -0.98
C PHE A 44 -20.09 -13.30 -0.24
N ILE A 45 -19.17 -12.54 -0.76
CA ILE A 45 -17.86 -12.29 -0.12
C ILE A 45 -17.52 -10.81 -0.20
N ILE A 46 -17.08 -10.25 0.92
CA ILE A 46 -16.47 -8.92 0.98
C ILE A 46 -14.95 -9.11 0.97
N ALA A 47 -14.30 -8.63 -0.06
CA ALA A 47 -12.86 -8.73 -0.23
C ALA A 47 -12.23 -7.36 -0.45
N GLY A 48 -11.04 -7.16 0.09
CA GLY A 48 -10.31 -5.91 -0.05
C GLY A 48 -9.01 -5.91 0.74
N GLY A 49 -8.42 -4.74 0.92
CA GLY A 49 -7.22 -4.58 1.71
C GLY A 49 -7.03 -3.16 2.21
N GLN A 50 -6.28 -3.04 3.28
CA GLN A 50 -5.85 -1.77 3.86
C GLN A 50 -4.43 -1.92 4.41
N GLU A 51 -3.72 -0.81 4.51
CA GLU A 51 -2.38 -0.77 5.10
C GLU A 51 -2.18 0.51 5.90
N SER A 52 -1.52 0.38 7.06
CA SER A 52 -1.13 1.51 7.88
C SER A 52 0.39 1.51 8.06
N MET A 53 1.09 2.07 7.10
CA MET A 53 2.56 2.13 7.13
C MET A 53 3.09 2.96 8.31
N THR A 54 2.38 4.02 8.69
CA THR A 54 2.75 4.86 9.85
C THR A 54 2.73 4.09 11.17
N ASN A 55 1.84 3.10 11.30
CA ASN A 55 1.70 2.29 12.51
C ASN A 55 2.35 0.91 12.35
N SER A 56 3.26 0.76 11.42
CA SER A 56 4.01 -0.48 11.24
C SER A 56 4.79 -0.82 12.49
N PRO A 57 4.65 -2.03 13.05
CA PRO A 57 5.36 -2.41 14.26
C PRO A 57 6.87 -2.54 14.01
N HIS A 58 7.64 -2.21 15.03
CA HIS A 58 9.05 -2.53 15.08
C HIS A 58 9.23 -3.77 15.94
N TYR A 59 10.07 -4.68 15.50
CA TYR A 59 10.33 -5.94 16.19
C TYR A 59 11.81 -6.22 16.39
N GLN A 60 12.10 -7.05 17.36
CA GLN A 60 13.43 -7.56 17.67
C GLN A 60 13.34 -9.09 17.74
N ILE A 61 14.29 -9.78 17.15
CA ILE A 61 14.38 -11.23 17.26
C ILE A 61 15.05 -11.57 18.61
N LEU A 62 14.33 -12.23 19.48
CA LEU A 62 14.83 -12.70 20.75
C LEU A 62 15.35 -14.15 20.59
N LYS A 63 16.61 -14.36 20.92
CA LYS A 63 17.19 -15.70 20.94
C LYS A 63 16.87 -16.34 22.29
N LYS A 64 16.19 -17.50 22.29
CA LYS A 64 15.77 -18.23 23.51
C LYS A 64 14.98 -17.38 24.53
N GLY A 65 14.24 -16.39 24.07
CA GLY A 65 13.47 -15.49 24.93
C GLY A 65 14.30 -14.40 25.64
N GLU A 66 15.61 -14.35 25.44
CA GLU A 66 16.47 -13.32 26.01
C GLU A 66 16.51 -12.09 25.12
N LYS A 67 16.36 -10.92 25.75
CA LYS A 67 16.58 -9.63 25.08
C LYS A 67 18.05 -9.51 24.71
N ASN A 68 18.36 -9.42 23.43
CA ASN A 68 19.68 -9.01 23.00
C ASN A 68 19.71 -7.48 22.94
N GLU A 69 20.28 -6.84 23.96
CA GLU A 69 20.33 -5.36 24.09
C GLU A 69 21.08 -4.69 22.93
N GLU A 70 21.97 -5.41 22.27
CA GLU A 70 22.73 -4.91 21.11
C GLU A 70 21.94 -4.99 19.80
N SER A 71 20.83 -5.74 19.74
CA SER A 71 20.08 -5.86 18.51
C SER A 71 19.11 -4.68 18.34
N LYS A 72 19.29 -3.92 17.27
CA LYS A 72 18.43 -2.79 16.93
C LYS A 72 17.03 -3.28 16.57
N MET A 73 16.01 -2.51 16.98
CA MET A 73 14.64 -2.70 16.53
C MET A 73 14.57 -2.59 15.00
N LYS A 74 13.83 -3.49 14.37
CA LYS A 74 13.63 -3.53 12.92
C LYS A 74 12.23 -3.08 12.57
N ASP A 75 12.12 -2.12 11.65
CA ASP A 75 10.84 -1.72 11.07
C ASP A 75 10.32 -2.83 10.16
N SER A 76 9.17 -3.41 10.52
CA SER A 76 8.56 -4.50 9.75
C SER A 76 8.19 -4.08 8.33
N MET A 77 7.80 -2.83 8.12
CA MET A 77 7.50 -2.31 6.79
C MET A 77 8.72 -2.37 5.86
N ILE A 78 9.88 -1.96 6.39
CA ILE A 78 11.11 -1.94 5.61
C ILE A 78 11.59 -3.37 5.36
N ILE A 79 11.72 -4.17 6.41
CA ILE A 79 12.32 -5.52 6.31
C ILE A 79 11.43 -6.48 5.53
N ASP A 80 10.12 -6.47 5.77
CA ASP A 80 9.20 -7.44 5.18
C ASP A 80 8.63 -6.98 3.84
N GLY A 81 8.64 -5.67 3.55
CA GLY A 81 8.00 -5.12 2.36
C GLY A 81 8.92 -4.40 1.37
N LEU A 82 10.02 -3.82 1.82
CA LEU A 82 10.82 -2.89 0.99
C LEU A 82 12.27 -3.32 0.76
N ILE A 83 12.77 -4.33 1.44
CA ILE A 83 14.12 -4.88 1.24
C ILE A 83 14.05 -6.13 0.38
N ASP A 84 14.88 -6.17 -0.66
CA ASP A 84 15.18 -7.40 -1.39
C ASP A 84 15.97 -8.35 -0.48
N VAL A 85 15.36 -9.46 -0.10
CA VAL A 85 15.95 -10.43 0.84
C VAL A 85 17.20 -11.12 0.27
N TYR A 86 17.32 -11.20 -1.04
CA TYR A 86 18.43 -11.87 -1.72
C TYR A 86 19.67 -10.97 -1.81
N ASN A 87 19.45 -9.70 -2.18
CA ASN A 87 20.53 -8.75 -2.43
C ASN A 87 20.71 -7.74 -1.30
N GLN A 88 19.84 -7.75 -0.29
CA GLN A 88 19.92 -6.89 0.91
C GLN A 88 19.92 -5.39 0.61
N TYR A 89 19.21 -4.96 -0.44
CA TYR A 89 19.03 -3.54 -0.76
C TYR A 89 17.55 -3.16 -0.89
N HIS A 90 17.28 -1.89 -0.74
CA HIS A 90 15.94 -1.33 -0.83
C HIS A 90 15.38 -1.44 -2.26
N MET A 91 14.06 -1.64 -2.41
CA MET A 91 13.35 -1.70 -3.69
C MET A 91 13.61 -0.48 -4.60
N GLY A 92 13.98 0.68 -4.03
CA GLY A 92 14.44 1.83 -4.81
C GLY A 92 15.68 1.52 -5.66
N VAL A 93 16.64 0.77 -5.09
CA VAL A 93 17.82 0.30 -5.83
C VAL A 93 17.42 -0.70 -6.92
N THR A 94 16.45 -1.55 -6.67
CA THR A 94 15.87 -2.44 -7.70
C THR A 94 15.35 -1.62 -8.89
N ALA A 95 14.66 -0.51 -8.63
CA ALA A 95 14.16 0.38 -9.69
C ALA A 95 15.31 1.02 -10.49
N GLU A 96 16.39 1.44 -9.83
CA GLU A 96 17.59 1.96 -10.53
C GLU A 96 18.25 0.88 -11.38
N ASN A 97 18.38 -0.35 -10.88
CA ASN A 97 18.91 -1.48 -11.63
C ASN A 97 18.07 -1.79 -12.89
N VAL A 98 16.74 -1.67 -12.78
CA VAL A 98 15.84 -1.82 -13.93
C VAL A 98 16.05 -0.69 -14.93
N ALA A 99 16.16 0.55 -14.46
CA ALA A 99 16.40 1.71 -15.32
C ALA A 99 17.71 1.58 -16.07
N GLU A 100 18.78 1.15 -15.41
CA GLU A 100 20.08 0.89 -16.03
C GLU A 100 20.01 -0.26 -17.05
N LYS A 101 19.47 -1.39 -16.66
CA LYS A 101 19.35 -2.59 -17.52
C LYS A 101 18.61 -2.32 -18.82
N TYR A 102 17.53 -1.56 -18.75
CA TYR A 102 16.66 -1.25 -19.90
C TYR A 102 16.93 0.13 -20.51
N GLN A 103 17.98 0.80 -20.07
CA GLN A 103 18.40 2.11 -20.57
C GLN A 103 17.27 3.16 -20.51
N ILE A 104 16.49 3.13 -19.42
CA ILE A 104 15.39 4.06 -19.20
C ILE A 104 15.95 5.38 -18.69
N THR A 105 15.87 6.42 -19.52
CA THR A 105 16.43 7.74 -19.19
C THR A 105 15.62 8.46 -18.11
N ARG A 106 16.24 9.38 -17.39
CA ARG A 106 15.55 10.25 -16.42
C ARG A 106 14.38 11.01 -17.06
N LYS A 107 14.56 11.46 -18.29
CA LYS A 107 13.51 12.15 -19.05
C LYS A 107 12.28 11.28 -19.24
N GLN A 108 12.45 10.03 -19.65
CA GLN A 108 11.33 9.09 -19.81
C GLN A 108 10.61 8.81 -18.49
N GLN A 109 11.35 8.67 -17.38
CA GLN A 109 10.77 8.49 -16.04
C GLN A 109 9.93 9.71 -15.64
N ASP A 110 10.45 10.93 -15.84
CA ASP A 110 9.76 12.18 -15.50
C ASP A 110 8.51 12.38 -16.37
N GLU A 111 8.60 12.12 -17.67
CA GLU A 111 7.46 12.21 -18.60
C GLU A 111 6.35 11.21 -18.21
N PHE A 112 6.71 9.99 -17.86
CA PHE A 112 5.76 8.98 -17.38
C PHE A 112 5.08 9.42 -16.10
N ALA A 113 5.85 9.90 -15.11
CA ALA A 113 5.32 10.38 -13.84
C ALA A 113 4.34 11.56 -14.04
N VAL A 114 4.72 12.58 -14.82
CA VAL A 114 3.85 13.73 -15.14
C VAL A 114 2.55 13.25 -15.80
N LYS A 115 2.66 12.38 -16.81
CA LYS A 115 1.50 11.85 -17.54
C LYS A 115 0.55 11.07 -16.62
N SER A 116 1.09 10.28 -15.71
CA SER A 116 0.31 9.55 -14.70
C SER A 116 -0.45 10.51 -13.77
N GLN A 117 0.23 11.54 -13.27
CA GLN A 117 -0.36 12.56 -12.42
C GLN A 117 -1.48 13.34 -13.13
N MET A 118 -1.25 13.73 -14.38
CA MET A 118 -2.26 14.43 -15.18
C MET A 118 -3.52 13.58 -15.40
N LYS A 119 -3.36 12.27 -15.69
CA LYS A 119 -4.49 11.34 -15.82
C LYS A 119 -5.29 11.24 -14.54
N ALA A 120 -4.63 11.15 -13.38
CA ALA A 120 -5.30 11.09 -12.09
C ALA A 120 -6.06 12.39 -11.79
N ALA A 121 -5.44 13.55 -12.02
CA ALA A 121 -6.07 14.85 -11.83
C ALA A 121 -7.32 15.04 -12.74
N GLU A 122 -7.23 14.61 -14.00
CA GLU A 122 -8.36 14.64 -14.93
C GLU A 122 -9.51 13.71 -14.48
N ALA A 123 -9.18 12.49 -14.02
CA ALA A 123 -10.17 11.55 -13.52
C ALA A 123 -10.92 12.11 -12.29
N ILE A 124 -10.20 12.76 -11.37
CA ILE A 124 -10.80 13.44 -10.22
C ILE A 124 -11.69 14.59 -10.68
N LYS A 125 -11.20 15.47 -11.57
CA LYS A 125 -11.97 16.60 -12.11
C LYS A 125 -13.26 16.17 -12.80
N LYS A 126 -13.24 15.02 -13.48
CA LYS A 126 -14.39 14.43 -14.15
C LYS A 126 -15.27 13.56 -13.22
N ASN A 127 -14.99 13.54 -11.92
CA ASN A 127 -15.72 12.74 -10.93
C ASN A 127 -15.83 11.24 -11.26
N LYS A 128 -14.82 10.65 -11.95
CA LYS A 128 -14.87 9.26 -12.41
C LYS A 128 -14.95 8.24 -11.28
N PHE A 129 -14.50 8.60 -10.08
CA PHE A 129 -14.47 7.73 -8.89
C PHE A 129 -15.46 8.17 -7.81
N LYS A 130 -16.36 9.13 -8.09
CA LYS A 130 -17.27 9.71 -7.10
C LYS A 130 -18.11 8.66 -6.37
N ASP A 131 -18.63 7.70 -7.12
CA ASP A 131 -19.53 6.67 -6.59
C ASP A 131 -18.80 5.56 -5.81
N GLU A 132 -17.48 5.50 -5.91
CA GLU A 132 -16.62 4.52 -5.23
C GLU A 132 -15.99 5.08 -3.95
N ILE A 133 -16.08 6.40 -3.73
CA ILE A 133 -15.38 7.08 -2.62
C ILE A 133 -16.31 7.19 -1.42
N VAL A 134 -15.88 6.61 -0.29
CA VAL A 134 -16.52 6.81 1.01
C VAL A 134 -15.72 7.85 1.79
N PRO A 135 -16.32 9.01 2.13
CA PRO A 135 -15.63 10.04 2.90
C PRO A 135 -15.42 9.58 4.35
N ILE A 136 -14.21 9.78 4.88
CA ILE A 136 -13.83 9.41 6.24
C ILE A 136 -13.55 10.67 7.06
N LYS A 137 -14.19 10.79 8.23
CA LYS A 137 -13.92 11.85 9.18
C LYS A 137 -12.64 11.51 9.97
N VAL A 138 -11.64 12.38 9.90
CA VAL A 138 -10.38 12.22 10.66
C VAL A 138 -10.38 13.04 11.95
N LYS A 139 -9.41 12.78 12.85
CA LYS A 139 -9.33 13.34 14.21
C LYS A 139 -9.45 14.87 14.27
N ASP A 140 -8.98 15.59 13.28
CA ASP A 140 -9.02 17.06 13.22
C ASP A 140 -10.37 17.62 12.73
N GLY A 141 -11.42 16.81 12.65
CA GLY A 141 -12.73 17.21 12.13
C GLY A 141 -12.77 17.41 10.62
N LYS A 142 -11.66 17.25 9.93
CA LYS A 142 -11.58 17.31 8.47
C LYS A 142 -12.20 16.05 7.85
N ILE A 143 -12.90 16.21 6.76
CA ILE A 143 -13.39 15.08 5.98
C ILE A 143 -12.28 14.69 5.00
N TRP A 144 -11.74 13.49 5.16
CA TRP A 144 -10.82 12.91 4.22
C TRP A 144 -11.64 12.16 3.16
N CYS A 145 -11.86 12.79 2.04
CA CYS A 145 -12.18 12.05 0.83
C CYS A 145 -10.84 11.61 0.24
N ARG A 146 -10.68 10.37 -0.15
CA ARG A 146 -9.51 9.96 -0.92
C ARG A 146 -9.58 10.56 -2.32
N SER A 147 -9.47 11.86 -2.41
CA SER A 147 -8.97 12.54 -3.58
C SER A 147 -7.52 12.84 -3.29
N ILE A 148 -6.61 12.19 -3.97
CA ILE A 148 -5.23 12.64 -4.03
C ILE A 148 -5.32 13.99 -4.73
N SER A 149 -5.39 15.07 -3.94
CA SER A 149 -5.23 16.42 -4.48
C SER A 149 -3.76 16.58 -4.80
N ILE A 150 -3.41 16.25 -6.02
CA ILE A 150 -2.09 16.49 -6.57
C ILE A 150 -2.07 17.96 -6.95
N ASN A 151 -1.50 18.78 -6.06
CA ASN A 151 -1.08 20.11 -6.43
C ASN A 151 0.13 19.97 -7.37
N VAL A 152 -0.15 19.88 -8.66
CA VAL A 152 0.86 20.10 -9.68
C VAL A 152 1.08 21.63 -9.71
N SER A 153 1.94 22.12 -8.81
CA SER A 153 2.43 23.49 -8.95
C SER A 153 3.27 23.55 -10.23
N LYS A 154 3.13 24.64 -11.00
CA LYS A 154 3.99 24.93 -12.16
C LYS A 154 5.48 24.96 -11.83
N ASP A 155 5.82 24.92 -10.56
CA ASP A 155 7.18 24.91 -9.97
C ASP A 155 7.74 23.52 -9.67
N CYS A 156 7.17 22.45 -10.22
CA CYS A 156 7.77 21.11 -10.12
C CYS A 156 9.05 20.97 -10.96
N LYS A 157 9.74 22.08 -11.18
CA LYS A 157 11.13 22.10 -11.60
C LYS A 157 12.01 21.96 -10.36
N ARG A 158 12.53 20.76 -10.14
CA ARG A 158 13.64 20.46 -9.21
C ARG A 158 13.34 20.51 -7.70
N LYS A 159 12.58 19.61 -7.16
CA LYS A 159 12.92 19.10 -5.83
C LYS A 159 13.67 17.79 -6.00
N LYS A 160 14.99 17.84 -5.85
CA LYS A 160 15.81 16.64 -5.69
C LYS A 160 15.23 15.84 -4.51
N PHE A 161 14.82 14.61 -4.76
CA PHE A 161 14.61 13.66 -3.68
C PHE A 161 15.93 13.54 -2.94
N LYS A 162 16.02 14.10 -1.73
CA LYS A 162 17.11 13.78 -0.84
C LYS A 162 16.93 12.32 -0.46
N THR A 163 17.85 11.49 -0.88
CA THR A 163 18.05 10.15 -0.35
C THR A 163 18.19 10.30 1.16
N ILE A 164 17.28 9.70 1.90
CA ILE A 164 17.41 9.53 3.34
C ILE A 164 18.44 8.41 3.49
N GLY A 165 19.65 8.82 3.93
CA GLY A 165 20.73 7.90 4.30
C GLY A 165 20.42 7.16 5.60
#